data_c1a024f3503f1924d5c800c7e0d7899c
#
_entry.id   c1a024f3503f1924d5c800c7e0d7899c
#
_cell.length_a   1.000
_cell.length_b   1.000
_cell.length_c   1.000
_cell.angle_alpha   90.00
_cell.angle_beta   90.00
_cell.angle_gamma   90.00
#
_symmetry.space_group_name_H-M   'P 1'
#
loop_
_entity.id
_entity.type
_entity.pdbx_description
1 polymer ?
#
loop_
_entity_poly.entity_id
_entity_poly.type
_entity_poly.pdbx_seq_one_letter_code
_entity_poly.pdbx_strand_id
1 'polypeptide(L)'
;HNIMKKTVYLSAFVFAAAISLIGCGDPLLDDLNSNIEVGSGDLSIAENYEQAAGMFLTAQQKMHDVGASNGAHVYQVQFNIHIDNYSGYMAGTQNFSGNLPSTYRYFAQYCDGPKASFFNVAQAALPVMRSAADLNLREIGAMCNIMYCFSALELSDVYGPFPWTDYKNDVQEPPVTYEPMDQIYDSLFVNLKDAGKILKEFTSTSEEHQDTINQILAQYDKICGDVKTWEQFSNSIRLRMAMRMSNVNPDRAKTEAQS
;
A
#
# COMPACT_ATOMS: atom_id res chain seq x y z
N HIS A 1 -58.22 18.81 -2.83
CA HIS A 1 -57.64 17.50 -2.42
C HIS A 1 -56.45 17.07 -3.28
N ASN A 2 -56.39 17.43 -4.58
CA ASN A 2 -55.30 17.04 -5.49
C ASN A 2 -54.05 17.92 -5.40
N ILE A 3 -54.14 19.16 -4.95
CA ILE A 3 -53.01 20.09 -4.83
C ILE A 3 -52.17 19.73 -3.58
N MET A 4 -52.81 19.40 -2.47
CA MET A 4 -52.15 19.00 -1.23
C MET A 4 -51.34 17.69 -1.37
N LYS A 5 -51.85 16.73 -2.16
CA LYS A 5 -51.11 15.48 -2.43
C LYS A 5 -49.84 15.72 -3.27
N LYS A 6 -49.90 16.61 -4.28
CA LYS A 6 -48.74 16.95 -5.10
C LYS A 6 -47.63 17.65 -4.31
N THR A 7 -48.01 18.51 -3.37
CA THR A 7 -47.02 19.22 -2.51
C THR A 7 -46.35 18.27 -1.52
N VAL A 8 -47.07 17.29 -0.98
CA VAL A 8 -46.47 16.28 -0.08
C VAL A 8 -45.52 15.35 -0.82
N TYR A 9 -45.81 14.96 -2.06
CA TYR A 9 -44.89 14.15 -2.87
C TYR A 9 -43.66 14.92 -3.33
N LEU A 10 -43.80 16.21 -3.60
CA LEU A 10 -42.65 17.06 -3.98
C LEU A 10 -41.70 17.31 -2.81
N SER A 11 -42.24 17.53 -1.60
CA SER A 11 -41.42 17.68 -0.39
C SER A 11 -40.77 16.37 0.05
N ALA A 12 -41.41 15.21 -0.12
CA ALA A 12 -40.83 13.91 0.16
C ALA A 12 -39.70 13.56 -0.83
N PHE A 13 -39.85 13.96 -2.09
CA PHE A 13 -38.80 13.73 -3.11
C PHE A 13 -37.58 14.62 -2.90
N VAL A 14 -37.76 15.88 -2.51
CA VAL A 14 -36.68 16.80 -2.15
C VAL A 14 -35.95 16.33 -0.88
N PHE A 15 -36.66 15.79 0.10
CA PHE A 15 -36.06 15.25 1.32
C PHE A 15 -35.29 13.94 1.05
N ALA A 16 -35.82 13.06 0.20
CA ALA A 16 -35.14 11.84 -0.21
C ALA A 16 -33.90 12.13 -1.07
N ALA A 17 -33.93 13.14 -1.94
CA ALA A 17 -32.77 13.58 -2.71
C ALA A 17 -31.70 14.27 -1.86
N ALA A 18 -32.12 14.94 -0.76
CA ALA A 18 -31.15 15.53 0.20
C ALA A 18 -30.43 14.49 1.05
N ILE A 19 -31.09 13.36 1.37
CA ILE A 19 -30.48 12.26 2.14
C ILE A 19 -29.51 11.43 1.28
N SER A 20 -29.72 11.35 -0.02
CA SER A 20 -28.82 10.65 -0.94
C SER A 20 -27.55 11.45 -1.27
N LEU A 21 -27.45 12.73 -0.86
CA LEU A 21 -26.26 13.56 -1.01
C LEU A 21 -25.40 13.63 0.28
N ILE A 22 -25.87 13.06 1.37
CA ILE A 22 -25.05 12.82 2.57
C ILE A 22 -24.40 11.44 2.36
N GLY A 23 -23.46 11.38 1.41
CA GLY A 23 -22.48 10.33 1.41
C GLY A 23 -21.74 10.42 2.75
N CYS A 24 -21.58 9.29 3.43
CA CYS A 24 -20.70 9.16 4.59
C CYS A 24 -19.25 9.42 4.11
N GLY A 25 -18.92 10.68 3.86
CA GLY A 25 -17.56 11.16 3.84
C GLY A 25 -17.16 11.32 5.30
N ASP A 26 -16.22 10.54 5.78
CA ASP A 26 -15.54 10.87 7.02
C ASP A 26 -14.78 12.15 6.74
N PRO A 27 -15.08 13.30 7.39
CA PRO A 27 -14.40 14.56 7.12
C PRO A 27 -12.87 14.48 7.28
N LEU A 28 -12.38 13.52 8.08
CA LEU A 28 -10.97 13.24 8.26
C LEU A 28 -10.37 12.54 7.04
N LEU A 29 -11.14 11.71 6.33
CA LEU A 29 -10.70 11.03 5.11
C LEU A 29 -10.79 11.94 3.89
N ASP A 30 -11.76 12.85 3.85
CA ASP A 30 -11.87 13.83 2.77
C ASP A 30 -10.73 14.87 2.82
N ASP A 31 -10.30 15.28 4.02
CA ASP A 31 -9.13 16.16 4.19
C ASP A 31 -7.81 15.44 3.82
N LEU A 32 -7.69 14.16 4.11
CA LEU A 32 -6.53 13.34 3.72
C LEU A 32 -6.50 13.04 2.21
N ASN A 33 -7.65 12.89 1.57
CA ASN A 33 -7.75 12.63 0.14
C ASN A 33 -7.69 13.91 -0.72
N SER A 34 -8.09 15.06 -0.20
CA SER A 34 -8.10 16.32 -0.95
C SER A 34 -6.72 16.94 -1.15
N ASN A 35 -5.70 16.50 -0.41
CA ASN A 35 -4.33 17.02 -0.49
C ASN A 35 -3.36 16.15 -1.30
N ILE A 36 -3.85 15.07 -1.94
CA ILE A 36 -3.03 14.30 -2.87
C ILE A 36 -3.29 14.82 -4.29
N GLU A 37 -2.85 16.03 -4.58
CA GLU A 37 -2.72 16.49 -5.96
C GLU A 37 -1.52 15.79 -6.60
N VAL A 38 -1.80 14.75 -7.37
CA VAL A 38 -0.85 14.17 -8.32
C VAL A 38 -0.75 15.16 -9.49
N GLY A 39 0.29 16.00 -9.53
CA GLY A 39 0.52 16.75 -10.74
C GLY A 39 1.11 18.16 -10.70
N SER A 40 1.71 18.60 -9.62
CA SER A 40 2.56 19.80 -9.67
C SER A 40 4.01 19.38 -9.43
N GLY A 41 4.95 19.69 -10.29
CA GLY A 41 6.35 19.29 -10.32
C GLY A 41 7.17 19.28 -9.02
N ASP A 42 6.53 19.43 -7.87
CA ASP A 42 7.11 19.22 -6.55
C ASP A 42 6.68 17.86 -6.02
N LEU A 43 7.65 17.07 -5.56
CA LEU A 43 7.40 15.79 -4.93
C LEU A 43 6.49 15.94 -3.71
N SER A 44 5.39 15.18 -3.66
CA SER A 44 4.50 15.16 -2.49
C SER A 44 5.26 14.74 -1.23
N ILE A 45 5.11 15.53 -0.16
CA ILE A 45 5.71 15.28 1.16
C ILE A 45 4.63 15.38 2.24
N ALA A 46 4.85 14.73 3.39
CA ALA A 46 4.05 15.00 4.58
C ALA A 46 4.54 16.28 5.23
N GLU A 47 3.65 17.23 5.45
CA GLU A 47 3.99 18.59 5.91
C GLU A 47 4.19 18.66 7.42
N ASN A 48 3.59 17.75 8.16
CA ASN A 48 3.62 17.73 9.62
C ASN A 48 3.44 16.32 10.18
N TYR A 49 3.53 16.22 11.49
CA TYR A 49 3.43 14.99 12.26
C TYR A 49 2.09 14.26 12.08
N GLU A 50 0.98 14.98 12.19
CA GLU A 50 -0.37 14.41 12.09
C GLU A 50 -0.63 13.84 10.70
N GLN A 51 -0.21 14.56 9.67
CA GLN A 51 -0.32 14.11 8.30
C GLN A 51 0.55 12.87 8.05
N ALA A 52 1.80 12.86 8.55
CA ALA A 52 2.67 11.70 8.42
C ALA A 52 2.09 10.45 9.11
N ALA A 53 1.53 10.61 10.32
CA ALA A 53 0.89 9.53 11.06
C ALA A 53 -0.38 9.02 10.37
N GLY A 54 -1.22 9.92 9.82
CA GLY A 54 -2.39 9.57 9.03
C GLY A 54 -2.05 8.83 7.74
N MET A 55 -1.03 9.29 7.02
CA MET A 55 -0.52 8.60 5.82
C MET A 55 0.09 7.24 6.13
N PHE A 56 0.81 7.08 7.25
CA PHE A 56 1.29 5.80 7.74
C PHE A 56 0.15 4.80 7.97
N LEU A 57 -0.95 5.23 8.63
CA LEU A 57 -2.15 4.41 8.78
C LEU A 57 -2.76 4.04 7.42
N THR A 58 -2.87 5.02 6.52
CA THR A 58 -3.42 4.80 5.17
C THR A 58 -2.60 3.77 4.39
N ALA A 59 -1.27 3.85 4.43
CA ALA A 59 -0.39 2.88 3.78
C ALA A 59 -0.66 1.45 4.28
N GLN A 60 -0.83 1.26 5.58
CA GLN A 60 -1.17 -0.04 6.18
C GLN A 60 -2.52 -0.58 5.67
N GLN A 61 -3.54 0.27 5.62
CA GLN A 61 -4.87 -0.10 5.14
C GLN A 61 -4.87 -0.49 3.66
N LYS A 62 -3.94 0.05 2.87
CA LYS A 62 -3.85 -0.19 1.43
C LYS A 62 -2.98 -1.40 1.05
N MET A 63 -2.19 -1.95 1.96
CA MET A 63 -1.40 -3.17 1.69
C MET A 63 -2.29 -4.36 1.31
N HIS A 64 -3.34 -4.60 2.09
CA HIS A 64 -4.35 -5.63 1.86
C HIS A 64 -5.72 -5.04 2.18
N ASP A 65 -6.22 -4.22 1.26
CA ASP A 65 -7.48 -3.52 1.47
C ASP A 65 -8.67 -4.49 1.41
N VAL A 66 -9.07 -4.96 2.58
CA VAL A 66 -10.26 -5.82 2.78
C VAL A 66 -11.47 -5.03 3.32
N GLY A 67 -11.39 -3.73 3.31
CA GLY A 67 -12.41 -2.83 3.84
C GLY A 67 -13.75 -2.88 3.09
N ALA A 68 -14.80 -2.41 3.74
CA ALA A 68 -16.18 -2.70 3.38
C ALA A 68 -16.68 -2.05 2.08
N SER A 69 -16.16 -0.91 1.64
CA SER A 69 -16.72 -0.21 0.48
C SER A 69 -15.96 -0.44 -0.83
N ASN A 70 -14.64 -0.41 -0.77
CA ASN A 70 -13.79 -0.63 -1.94
C ASN A 70 -12.78 -1.77 -1.71
N GLY A 71 -12.45 -2.06 -0.45
CA GLY A 71 -11.40 -2.98 -0.11
C GLY A 71 -11.71 -4.44 -0.36
N ALA A 72 -12.93 -4.87 -0.11
CA ALA A 72 -13.36 -6.24 -0.43
C ALA A 72 -13.22 -6.54 -1.92
N HIS A 73 -13.46 -5.55 -2.77
CA HIS A 73 -13.27 -5.68 -4.20
C HIS A 73 -11.79 -5.76 -4.58
N VAL A 74 -10.94 -4.94 -3.99
CA VAL A 74 -9.47 -4.98 -4.23
C VAL A 74 -8.91 -6.33 -3.81
N TYR A 75 -9.23 -6.83 -2.62
CA TYR A 75 -8.80 -8.13 -2.15
C TYR A 75 -9.31 -9.27 -3.06
N GLN A 76 -10.57 -9.21 -3.48
CA GLN A 76 -11.15 -10.16 -4.41
C GLN A 76 -10.37 -10.20 -5.74
N VAL A 77 -10.08 -9.04 -6.31
CA VAL A 77 -9.36 -8.92 -7.57
C VAL A 77 -7.87 -9.29 -7.41
N GLN A 78 -7.27 -8.92 -6.29
CA GLN A 78 -5.85 -9.18 -6.03
C GLN A 78 -5.57 -10.66 -5.78
N PHE A 79 -6.40 -11.33 -4.99
CA PHE A 79 -6.13 -12.69 -4.53
C PHE A 79 -7.14 -13.70 -5.06
N ASN A 80 -8.44 -13.57 -4.74
CA ASN A 80 -9.39 -14.67 -4.88
C ASN A 80 -9.63 -15.10 -6.32
N ILE A 81 -9.83 -14.17 -7.23
CA ILE A 81 -10.14 -14.49 -8.64
C ILE A 81 -8.90 -14.53 -9.54
N HIS A 82 -7.73 -14.26 -9.00
CA HIS A 82 -6.48 -14.22 -9.73
C HIS A 82 -5.43 -15.16 -9.08
N ILE A 83 -4.73 -14.73 -8.03
CA ILE A 83 -3.58 -15.43 -7.46
C ILE A 83 -3.99 -16.78 -6.87
N ASP A 84 -5.10 -16.85 -6.14
CA ASP A 84 -5.57 -18.08 -5.51
C ASP A 84 -5.97 -19.16 -6.53
N ASN A 85 -6.47 -18.73 -7.70
CA ASN A 85 -6.76 -19.67 -8.80
C ASN A 85 -5.47 -20.14 -9.48
N TYR A 86 -4.49 -19.25 -9.68
CA TYR A 86 -3.23 -19.62 -10.33
C TYR A 86 -2.36 -20.50 -9.43
N SER A 87 -2.41 -20.31 -8.13
CA SER A 87 -1.71 -21.15 -7.16
C SER A 87 -2.39 -22.51 -6.91
N GLY A 88 -3.63 -22.69 -7.40
CA GLY A 88 -4.40 -23.90 -7.18
C GLY A 88 -5.06 -24.02 -5.81
N TYR A 89 -5.03 -22.98 -4.98
CA TYR A 89 -5.73 -22.96 -3.69
C TYR A 89 -7.24 -22.87 -3.85
N MET A 90 -7.72 -22.19 -4.89
CA MET A 90 -9.14 -22.03 -5.18
C MET A 90 -9.42 -22.34 -6.64
N ALA A 91 -10.66 -22.73 -6.93
CA ALA A 91 -11.17 -22.89 -8.28
C ALA A 91 -12.57 -22.30 -8.38
N GLY A 92 -12.86 -21.64 -9.48
CA GLY A 92 -14.19 -21.14 -9.77
C GLY A 92 -15.17 -22.30 -9.98
N THR A 93 -16.28 -22.32 -9.23
CA THR A 93 -17.35 -23.31 -9.41
C THR A 93 -18.31 -22.95 -10.53
N GLN A 94 -18.32 -21.72 -10.96
CA GLN A 94 -19.18 -21.19 -12.01
C GLN A 94 -18.40 -20.22 -12.90
N ASN A 95 -18.93 -20.05 -14.11
CA ASN A 95 -18.42 -19.08 -15.05
C ASN A 95 -18.76 -17.66 -14.59
N PHE A 96 -17.77 -16.93 -14.12
CA PHE A 96 -17.93 -15.57 -13.61
C PHE A 96 -17.84 -14.58 -14.80
N SER A 97 -18.91 -13.86 -15.09
CA SER A 97 -18.98 -12.91 -16.21
C SER A 97 -18.51 -13.46 -17.57
N GLY A 98 -18.82 -14.73 -17.88
CA GLY A 98 -18.38 -15.36 -19.12
C GLY A 98 -16.93 -15.88 -19.07
N ASN A 99 -16.24 -15.79 -17.96
CA ASN A 99 -14.84 -16.15 -17.80
C ASN A 99 -14.65 -17.04 -16.56
N LEU A 100 -13.91 -18.13 -16.73
CA LEU A 100 -13.50 -18.97 -15.64
C LEU A 100 -12.10 -18.55 -15.18
N PRO A 101 -11.91 -17.97 -14.00
CA PRO A 101 -10.58 -17.61 -13.49
C PRO A 101 -9.63 -18.81 -13.47
N SER A 102 -10.14 -20.00 -13.18
CA SER A 102 -9.39 -21.26 -13.17
C SER A 102 -8.82 -21.70 -14.53
N THR A 103 -9.14 -21.00 -15.63
CA THR A 103 -8.58 -21.31 -16.96
C THR A 103 -7.23 -20.67 -17.25
N TYR A 104 -6.63 -20.01 -16.28
CA TYR A 104 -5.34 -19.29 -16.42
C TYR A 104 -5.34 -18.24 -17.53
N ARG A 105 -6.50 -17.66 -17.84
CA ARG A 105 -6.61 -16.57 -18.83
C ARG A 105 -6.35 -15.24 -18.16
N TYR A 106 -5.51 -14.43 -18.79
CA TYR A 106 -5.33 -13.05 -18.40
C TYR A 106 -6.60 -12.23 -18.68
N PHE A 107 -7.10 -11.58 -17.65
CA PHE A 107 -8.13 -10.55 -17.75
C PHE A 107 -7.64 -9.31 -17.04
N ALA A 108 -7.41 -8.23 -17.77
CA ALA A 108 -6.91 -6.98 -17.21
C ALA A 108 -7.75 -6.54 -16.00
N GLN A 109 -9.07 -6.62 -16.08
CA GLN A 109 -9.99 -6.26 -15.00
C GLN A 109 -9.74 -7.06 -13.71
N TYR A 110 -9.31 -8.32 -13.78
CA TYR A 110 -9.10 -9.18 -12.62
C TYR A 110 -7.64 -9.23 -12.16
N CYS A 111 -6.73 -8.78 -13.00
CA CYS A 111 -5.31 -8.78 -12.70
C CYS A 111 -4.79 -7.42 -12.21
N ASP A 112 -5.63 -6.39 -12.13
CA ASP A 112 -5.23 -5.05 -11.71
C ASP A 112 -5.06 -4.89 -10.17
N GLY A 113 -5.48 -5.87 -9.38
CA GLY A 113 -5.42 -5.80 -7.91
C GLY A 113 -4.03 -5.51 -7.34
N PRO A 114 -2.97 -6.28 -7.68
CA PRO A 114 -1.62 -6.01 -7.18
C PRO A 114 -1.09 -4.64 -7.59
N LYS A 115 -1.42 -4.20 -8.81
CA LYS A 115 -1.07 -2.87 -9.30
C LYS A 115 -1.77 -1.77 -8.49
N ALA A 116 -3.09 -1.90 -8.27
CA ALA A 116 -3.85 -0.94 -7.47
C ALA A 116 -3.33 -0.88 -6.03
N SER A 117 -3.04 -2.02 -5.40
CA SER A 117 -2.45 -2.09 -4.06
C SER A 117 -1.11 -1.35 -4.01
N PHE A 118 -0.20 -1.63 -4.94
CA PHE A 118 1.10 -0.94 -5.00
C PHE A 118 0.96 0.57 -5.12
N PHE A 119 0.15 1.08 -6.06
CA PHE A 119 -0.02 2.51 -6.24
C PHE A 119 -0.66 3.19 -5.03
N ASN A 120 -1.66 2.57 -4.42
CA ASN A 120 -2.31 3.12 -3.23
C ASN A 120 -1.36 3.17 -2.02
N VAL A 121 -0.55 2.13 -1.81
CA VAL A 121 0.50 2.14 -0.78
C VAL A 121 1.55 3.20 -1.08
N ALA A 122 1.99 3.29 -2.32
CA ALA A 122 3.02 4.25 -2.73
C ALA A 122 2.56 5.71 -2.51
N GLN A 123 1.33 6.05 -2.86
CA GLN A 123 0.76 7.39 -2.66
C GLN A 123 0.78 7.80 -1.19
N ALA A 124 0.54 6.88 -0.26
CA ALA A 124 0.58 7.17 1.17
C ALA A 124 2.00 7.07 1.77
N ALA A 125 2.82 6.11 1.34
CA ALA A 125 4.13 5.86 1.93
C ALA A 125 5.23 6.82 1.45
N LEU A 126 5.27 7.14 0.15
CA LEU A 126 6.35 7.96 -0.42
C LEU A 126 6.43 9.37 0.19
N PRO A 127 5.32 10.11 0.41
CA PRO A 127 5.37 11.41 1.06
C PRO A 127 6.00 11.35 2.46
N VAL A 128 5.64 10.36 3.26
CA VAL A 128 6.21 10.14 4.60
C VAL A 128 7.69 9.80 4.52
N MET A 129 8.09 8.91 3.62
CA MET A 129 9.49 8.55 3.42
C MET A 129 10.38 9.76 3.06
N ARG A 130 9.84 10.70 2.26
CA ARG A 130 10.56 11.91 1.83
C ARG A 130 10.75 12.92 2.95
N SER A 131 9.77 13.07 3.84
CA SER A 131 9.77 14.06 4.92
C SER A 131 10.20 13.50 6.29
N ALA A 132 10.40 12.19 6.41
CA ALA A 132 10.65 11.52 7.69
C ALA A 132 11.86 12.08 8.45
N ALA A 133 12.93 12.46 7.75
CA ALA A 133 14.12 13.03 8.38
C ALA A 133 13.84 14.46 8.93
N ASP A 134 13.15 15.28 8.15
CA ASP A 134 12.84 16.68 8.51
C ASP A 134 11.83 16.75 9.65
N LEU A 135 10.90 15.80 9.70
CA LEU A 135 9.91 15.68 10.77
C LEU A 135 10.43 14.91 12.02
N ASN A 136 11.68 14.45 12.01
CA ASN A 136 12.23 13.59 13.06
C ASN A 136 11.42 12.29 13.30
N LEU A 137 10.93 11.67 12.22
CA LEU A 137 10.10 10.46 12.20
C LEU A 137 10.75 9.35 11.36
N ARG A 138 12.08 9.19 11.47
CA ARG A 138 12.86 8.25 10.65
C ARG A 138 12.34 6.80 10.73
N GLU A 139 11.87 6.38 11.89
CA GLU A 139 11.31 5.06 12.13
C GLU A 139 9.99 4.87 11.38
N ILE A 140 9.12 5.87 11.39
CA ILE A 140 7.85 5.84 10.64
C ILE A 140 8.13 5.83 9.13
N GLY A 141 9.10 6.62 8.67
CA GLY A 141 9.59 6.57 7.30
C GLY A 141 10.14 5.20 6.90
N ALA A 142 10.89 4.54 7.79
CA ALA A 142 11.40 3.19 7.59
C ALA A 142 10.26 2.15 7.49
N MET A 143 9.23 2.26 8.33
CA MET A 143 8.04 1.39 8.27
C MET A 143 7.25 1.61 6.97
N CYS A 144 7.10 2.86 6.51
CA CYS A 144 6.54 3.17 5.20
C CYS A 144 7.36 2.56 4.05
N ASN A 145 8.70 2.61 4.13
CA ASN A 145 9.58 1.98 3.15
C ASN A 145 9.41 0.45 3.13
N ILE A 146 9.23 -0.20 4.29
CA ILE A 146 8.96 -1.64 4.36
C ILE A 146 7.65 -1.99 3.64
N MET A 147 6.57 -1.23 3.88
CA MET A 147 5.29 -1.44 3.21
C MET A 147 5.38 -1.21 1.69
N TYR A 148 6.09 -0.16 1.29
CA TYR A 148 6.34 0.15 -0.10
C TYR A 148 7.12 -0.97 -0.80
N CYS A 149 8.18 -1.49 -0.16
CA CYS A 149 8.95 -2.62 -0.68
C CYS A 149 8.11 -3.91 -0.76
N PHE A 150 7.27 -4.18 0.25
CA PHE A 150 6.39 -5.33 0.24
C PHE A 150 5.40 -5.30 -0.93
N SER A 151 4.74 -4.17 -1.14
CA SER A 151 3.80 -4.01 -2.24
C SER A 151 4.48 -4.04 -3.62
N ALA A 152 5.70 -3.51 -3.72
CA ALA A 152 6.51 -3.60 -4.93
C ALA A 152 6.94 -5.04 -5.25
N LEU A 153 7.27 -5.83 -4.23
CA LEU A 153 7.56 -7.26 -4.38
C LEU A 153 6.34 -8.00 -4.92
N GLU A 154 5.15 -7.77 -4.38
CA GLU A 154 3.91 -8.39 -4.88
C GLU A 154 3.62 -7.97 -6.33
N LEU A 155 3.82 -6.69 -6.66
CA LEU A 155 3.66 -6.21 -8.03
C LEU A 155 4.61 -6.93 -8.98
N SER A 156 5.89 -7.01 -8.64
CA SER A 156 6.91 -7.64 -9.47
C SER A 156 6.70 -9.15 -9.61
N ASP A 157 6.16 -9.81 -8.59
CA ASP A 157 5.82 -11.23 -8.63
C ASP A 157 4.73 -11.56 -9.66
N VAL A 158 3.84 -10.61 -9.94
CA VAL A 158 2.72 -10.78 -10.88
C VAL A 158 3.06 -10.29 -12.28
N TYR A 159 3.69 -9.12 -12.37
CA TYR A 159 3.93 -8.45 -13.66
C TYR A 159 5.37 -8.55 -14.17
N GLY A 160 6.32 -8.93 -13.31
CA GLY A 160 7.73 -8.95 -13.65
C GLY A 160 8.35 -7.55 -13.61
N PRO A 161 9.13 -7.16 -14.65
CA PRO A 161 9.76 -5.84 -14.73
C PRO A 161 8.77 -4.69 -14.63
N PHE A 162 9.13 -3.63 -13.88
CA PHE A 162 8.36 -2.38 -13.81
C PHE A 162 9.28 -1.19 -13.54
N PRO A 163 8.83 0.06 -13.74
CA PRO A 163 9.66 1.25 -13.57
C PRO A 163 9.81 1.65 -12.09
N TRP A 164 10.57 0.89 -11.31
CA TRP A 164 10.76 1.07 -9.87
C TRP A 164 11.36 2.44 -9.53
N THR A 165 12.51 2.78 -10.12
CA THR A 165 13.24 4.01 -9.81
C THR A 165 12.48 5.22 -10.31
N ASP A 166 11.98 5.17 -11.53
CA ASP A 166 11.25 6.29 -12.13
C ASP A 166 9.97 6.58 -11.33
N TYR A 167 9.25 5.54 -10.91
CA TYR A 167 8.06 5.70 -10.09
C TYR A 167 8.38 6.28 -8.70
N LYS A 168 9.44 5.79 -8.05
CA LYS A 168 9.87 6.29 -6.74
C LYS A 168 10.29 7.76 -6.81
N ASN A 169 10.86 8.19 -7.90
CA ASN A 169 11.33 9.55 -8.15
C ASN A 169 10.28 10.44 -8.85
N ASP A 170 9.06 9.93 -9.01
CA ASP A 170 7.94 10.67 -9.59
C ASP A 170 8.21 11.18 -11.02
N VAL A 171 8.83 10.36 -11.84
CA VAL A 171 9.03 10.68 -13.27
C VAL A 171 7.69 10.64 -13.98
N GLN A 172 7.19 11.81 -14.37
CA GLN A 172 5.84 11.99 -14.96
C GLN A 172 5.81 11.81 -16.47
N GLU A 173 6.94 12.04 -17.15
CA GLU A 173 6.97 12.05 -18.59
C GLU A 173 7.65 10.82 -19.18
N PRO A 174 7.06 10.16 -20.19
CA PRO A 174 7.70 9.08 -20.91
C PRO A 174 8.94 9.58 -21.70
N PRO A 175 9.91 8.70 -21.98
CA PRO A 175 9.87 7.29 -21.69
C PRO A 175 10.24 6.95 -20.24
N VAL A 176 9.48 6.04 -19.61
CA VAL A 176 9.85 5.44 -18.33
C VAL A 176 10.71 4.19 -18.56
N THR A 177 11.69 3.96 -17.67
CA THR A 177 12.61 2.84 -17.77
C THR A 177 12.11 1.65 -16.96
N TYR A 178 11.79 0.55 -17.64
CA TYR A 178 11.44 -0.72 -16.98
C TYR A 178 12.70 -1.42 -16.51
N GLU A 179 12.82 -1.62 -15.24
CA GLU A 179 13.93 -2.32 -14.62
C GLU A 179 13.68 -3.83 -14.60
N PRO A 180 14.69 -4.66 -14.91
CA PRO A 180 14.59 -6.11 -14.82
C PRO A 180 14.49 -6.56 -13.35
N MET A 181 13.98 -7.78 -13.14
CA MET A 181 13.70 -8.32 -11.82
C MET A 181 14.91 -8.38 -10.88
N ASP A 182 16.08 -8.67 -11.39
CA ASP A 182 17.32 -8.71 -10.60
C ASP A 182 17.67 -7.35 -10.02
N GLN A 183 17.53 -6.27 -10.79
CA GLN A 183 17.78 -4.90 -10.33
C GLN A 183 16.71 -4.45 -9.32
N ILE A 184 15.43 -4.83 -9.53
CA ILE A 184 14.35 -4.58 -8.57
C ILE A 184 14.68 -5.28 -7.25
N TYR A 185 15.05 -6.57 -7.28
CA TYR A 185 15.41 -7.33 -6.08
C TYR A 185 16.62 -6.71 -5.37
N ASP A 186 17.65 -6.25 -6.10
CA ASP A 186 18.79 -5.54 -5.55
C ASP A 186 18.35 -4.31 -4.76
N SER A 187 17.47 -3.50 -5.36
CA SER A 187 16.94 -2.30 -4.76
C SER A 187 16.08 -2.60 -3.53
N LEU A 188 15.24 -3.63 -3.60
CA LEU A 188 14.40 -4.04 -2.46
C LEU A 188 15.24 -4.53 -1.28
N PHE A 189 16.28 -5.35 -1.51
CA PHE A 189 17.20 -5.80 -0.45
C PHE A 189 17.88 -4.62 0.25
N VAL A 190 18.37 -3.65 -0.51
CA VAL A 190 19.01 -2.44 0.04
C VAL A 190 18.01 -1.65 0.88
N ASN A 191 16.85 -1.34 0.34
CA ASN A 191 15.83 -0.54 1.03
C ASN A 191 15.34 -1.23 2.33
N LEU A 192 15.08 -2.53 2.31
CA LEU A 192 14.65 -3.29 3.48
C LEU A 192 15.75 -3.38 4.54
N LYS A 193 17.03 -3.54 4.12
CA LYS A 193 18.17 -3.57 5.03
C LYS A 193 18.35 -2.22 5.72
N ASP A 194 18.27 -1.12 4.98
CA ASP A 194 18.41 0.23 5.52
C ASP A 194 17.24 0.56 6.48
N ALA A 195 16.02 0.19 6.12
CA ALA A 195 14.88 0.32 7.01
C ALA A 195 15.06 -0.48 8.31
N GLY A 196 15.46 -1.75 8.20
CA GLY A 196 15.73 -2.60 9.37
C GLY A 196 16.83 -2.04 10.26
N LYS A 197 17.88 -1.42 9.68
CA LYS A 197 18.96 -0.76 10.44
C LYS A 197 18.42 0.44 11.25
N ILE A 198 17.61 1.29 10.64
CA ILE A 198 16.98 2.44 11.33
C ILE A 198 16.17 1.93 12.53
N LEU A 199 15.34 0.91 12.34
CA LEU A 199 14.51 0.35 13.39
C LEU A 199 15.33 -0.31 14.51
N LYS A 200 16.42 -0.98 14.17
CA LYS A 200 17.33 -1.57 15.14
C LYS A 200 18.02 -0.53 16.03
N GLU A 201 18.33 0.63 15.47
CA GLU A 201 18.97 1.75 16.18
C GLU A 201 18.00 2.49 17.11
N PHE A 202 16.69 2.24 17.02
CA PHE A 202 15.65 2.95 17.78
C PHE A 202 15.88 2.99 19.30
N THR A 203 16.30 1.87 19.90
CA THR A 203 16.56 1.78 21.34
C THR A 203 17.76 2.62 21.80
N SER A 204 18.56 3.12 20.87
CA SER A 204 19.71 4.01 21.13
C SER A 204 19.34 5.50 21.00
N THR A 205 18.10 5.82 20.67
CA THR A 205 17.59 7.20 20.59
C THR A 205 17.21 7.71 21.99
N SER A 206 16.91 9.01 22.11
CA SER A 206 16.47 9.59 23.39
C SER A 206 15.11 9.03 23.82
N GLU A 207 14.85 9.00 25.14
CA GLU A 207 13.55 8.58 25.69
C GLU A 207 12.39 9.40 25.11
N GLU A 208 12.56 10.72 25.00
CA GLU A 208 11.55 11.60 24.41
C GLU A 208 11.21 11.22 22.96
N HIS A 209 12.23 10.87 22.17
CA HIS A 209 12.01 10.39 20.81
C HIS A 209 11.29 9.03 20.77
N GLN A 210 11.72 8.10 21.64
CA GLN A 210 11.08 6.79 21.77
C GLN A 210 9.60 6.92 22.17
N ASP A 211 9.30 7.80 23.12
CA ASP A 211 7.93 8.08 23.55
C ASP A 211 7.08 8.63 22.39
N THR A 212 7.64 9.54 21.61
CA THR A 212 6.96 10.10 20.43
C THR A 212 6.60 9.01 19.42
N ILE A 213 7.55 8.17 19.03
CA ILE A 213 7.31 7.07 18.09
C ILE A 213 6.32 6.06 18.67
N ASN A 214 6.47 5.67 19.94
CA ASN A 214 5.55 4.74 20.59
C ASN A 214 4.12 5.27 20.67
N GLN A 215 3.91 6.57 20.87
CA GLN A 215 2.58 7.19 20.82
C GLN A 215 1.96 7.10 19.41
N ILE A 216 2.74 7.34 18.36
CA ILE A 216 2.26 7.14 16.98
C ILE A 216 1.84 5.69 16.77
N LEU A 217 2.68 4.73 17.15
CA LEU A 217 2.38 3.32 16.97
C LEU A 217 1.14 2.90 17.74
N ALA A 218 1.00 3.32 19.00
CA ALA A 218 -0.17 3.01 19.83
C ALA A 218 -1.49 3.50 19.19
N GLN A 219 -1.47 4.63 18.51
CA GLN A 219 -2.66 5.23 17.90
C GLN A 219 -2.90 4.74 16.46
N TYR A 220 -1.86 4.67 15.64
CA TYR A 220 -1.97 4.52 14.20
C TYR A 220 -1.49 3.17 13.66
N ASP A 221 -0.68 2.40 14.40
CA ASP A 221 -0.23 1.10 13.91
C ASP A 221 -1.33 0.03 14.05
N LYS A 222 -1.57 -0.71 12.98
CA LYS A 222 -2.56 -1.79 12.91
C LYS A 222 -1.96 -3.13 12.47
N ILE A 223 -0.64 -3.19 12.28
CA ILE A 223 0.04 -4.38 11.74
C ILE A 223 0.97 -5.01 12.79
N CYS A 224 1.98 -4.28 13.26
CA CYS A 224 3.05 -4.84 14.08
C CYS A 224 2.96 -4.45 15.56
N GLY A 225 2.49 -3.24 15.87
CA GLY A 225 2.30 -2.74 17.23
C GLY A 225 3.56 -2.17 17.89
N ASP A 226 4.76 -2.54 17.46
CA ASP A 226 6.03 -2.04 18.01
C ASP A 226 7.17 -2.05 16.97
N VAL A 227 8.19 -1.25 17.24
CA VAL A 227 9.35 -1.05 16.33
C VAL A 227 10.11 -2.34 16.08
N LYS A 228 10.27 -3.19 17.10
CA LYS A 228 10.99 -4.46 16.97
C LYS A 228 10.27 -5.43 16.05
N THR A 229 8.96 -5.50 16.13
CA THR A 229 8.16 -6.35 15.24
C THR A 229 8.23 -5.86 13.79
N TRP A 230 8.27 -4.53 13.57
CA TRP A 230 8.54 -3.98 12.24
C TRP A 230 9.94 -4.33 11.70
N GLU A 231 10.98 -4.32 12.54
CA GLU A 231 12.32 -4.82 12.16
C GLU A 231 12.26 -6.29 11.74
N GLN A 232 11.57 -7.13 12.53
CA GLN A 232 11.39 -8.55 12.22
C GLN A 232 10.59 -8.75 10.92
N PHE A 233 9.60 -7.92 10.65
CA PHE A 233 8.85 -7.96 9.41
C PHE A 233 9.73 -7.64 8.20
N SER A 234 10.58 -6.62 8.28
CA SER A 234 11.57 -6.32 7.24
C SER A 234 12.48 -7.52 6.96
N ASN A 235 13.02 -8.13 8.01
CA ASN A 235 13.89 -9.31 7.89
C ASN A 235 13.14 -10.53 7.31
N SER A 236 11.85 -10.69 7.63
CA SER A 236 11.02 -11.76 7.09
C SER A 236 10.77 -11.61 5.60
N ILE A 237 10.56 -10.37 5.12
CA ILE A 237 10.44 -10.09 3.68
C ILE A 237 11.77 -10.40 2.97
N ARG A 238 12.90 -9.98 3.54
CA ARG A 238 14.24 -10.29 2.99
C ARG A 238 14.50 -11.80 2.90
N LEU A 239 14.17 -12.54 3.96
CA LEU A 239 14.27 -14.00 3.95
C LEU A 239 13.37 -14.63 2.88
N ARG A 240 12.12 -14.18 2.74
CA ARG A 240 11.21 -14.64 1.68
C ARG A 240 11.80 -14.40 0.28
N MET A 241 12.38 -13.23 0.04
CA MET A 241 13.06 -12.90 -1.23
C MET A 241 14.26 -13.81 -1.46
N ALA A 242 15.12 -14.02 -0.46
CA ALA A 242 16.27 -14.91 -0.53
C ALA A 242 15.87 -16.35 -0.88
N MET A 243 14.82 -16.87 -0.23
CA MET A 243 14.28 -18.20 -0.52
C MET A 243 13.78 -18.34 -1.96
N ARG A 244 13.16 -17.30 -2.52
CA ARG A 244 12.73 -17.29 -3.94
C ARG A 244 13.88 -17.32 -4.92
N MET A 245 15.02 -16.74 -4.54
CA MET A 245 16.24 -16.73 -5.37
C MET A 245 17.02 -18.04 -5.30
N SER A 246 16.70 -18.95 -4.41
CA SER A 246 17.51 -20.13 -4.09
C SER A 246 17.85 -21.02 -5.31
N ASN A 247 16.98 -21.08 -6.30
CA ASN A 247 17.20 -21.84 -7.54
C ASN A 247 17.85 -21.02 -8.67
N VAL A 248 17.78 -19.69 -8.59
CA VAL A 248 18.29 -18.78 -9.64
C VAL A 248 19.69 -18.29 -9.30
N ASN A 249 19.90 -17.93 -8.03
CA ASN A 249 21.20 -17.46 -7.53
C ASN A 249 21.41 -17.97 -6.09
N PRO A 250 21.81 -19.25 -5.90
CA PRO A 250 21.90 -19.88 -4.58
C PRO A 250 22.95 -19.23 -3.65
N ASP A 251 24.05 -18.74 -4.19
CA ASP A 251 25.09 -18.11 -3.37
C ASP A 251 24.62 -16.78 -2.79
N ARG A 252 23.95 -15.98 -3.59
CA ARG A 252 23.34 -14.74 -3.13
C ARG A 252 22.18 -15.01 -2.18
N ALA A 253 21.33 -15.96 -2.48
CA ALA A 253 20.23 -16.37 -1.60
C ALA A 253 20.73 -16.74 -0.20
N LYS A 254 21.83 -17.51 -0.13
CA LYS A 254 22.48 -17.86 1.14
C LYS A 254 23.03 -16.63 1.88
N THR A 255 23.69 -15.73 1.16
CA THR A 255 24.27 -14.49 1.74
C THR A 255 23.18 -13.61 2.32
N GLU A 256 22.09 -13.37 1.58
CA GLU A 256 20.97 -12.53 2.03
C GLU A 256 20.19 -13.17 3.18
N ALA A 257 20.01 -14.49 3.19
CA ALA A 257 19.35 -15.20 4.28
C ALA A 257 20.14 -15.20 5.60
N GLN A 258 21.46 -14.98 5.55
CA GLN A 258 22.34 -14.94 6.73
C GLN A 258 22.63 -13.52 7.23
N SER A 259 22.24 -12.48 6.48
CA SER A 259 22.50 -11.08 6.80
C SER A 259 21.36 -10.42 7.54
#